data_74a88ddb808db4db1cf3753c428ed619
#
_entry.id   74a88ddb808db4db1cf3753c428ed619
#
_cell.length_a   1.000
_cell.length_b   1.000
_cell.length_c   1.000
_cell.angle_alpha   90.00
_cell.angle_beta   90.00
_cell.angle_gamma   90.00
#
_symmetry.space_group_name_H-M   'P 1'
#
loop_
_entity.id
_entity.type
_entity.pdbx_description
1 polymer ?
#
loop_
_entity_poly.entity_id
_entity_poly.type
_entity_poly.pdbx_seq_one_letter_code
_entity_poly.pdbx_strand_id
1 'polypeptide(L)'
;RNLFHIKIVMNLYSLRNYFTNNGAVWLKLTGSDLEKMISKIIDYNRLDLDNRNVLDLGCGTGTMLQYAVENHQCNAFGVDLIRLNIHQAKKKVPSGIFYRGDILAYLNDLNEKFDLVILYGVIGCFTLSDQKAIIDKILDSLNPGGILWIGANLYEDFNYKFQTYPVPRDFYDVYKESEEVIFDEVKEEKLFGKHKYEPEQTSVMITYQP
;
A
#
# COMPACT_ATOMS: atom_id res chain seq x y z
N ARG A 1 -22.08 3.94 13.14
CA ARG A 1 -22.91 3.83 11.90
C ARG A 1 -22.06 3.80 10.63
N ASN A 2 -20.89 4.47 10.59
CA ASN A 2 -20.07 4.59 9.36
C ASN A 2 -19.28 3.32 9.01
N LEU A 3 -18.75 2.58 9.98
CA LEU A 3 -17.98 1.34 9.72
C LEU A 3 -18.79 0.25 9.01
N PHE A 4 -20.08 0.14 9.31
CA PHE A 4 -20.94 -0.87 8.67
C PHE A 4 -21.24 -0.49 7.21
N HIS A 5 -21.36 0.81 6.92
CA HIS A 5 -21.60 1.31 5.56
C HIS A 5 -20.37 1.16 4.68
N ILE A 6 -19.17 1.46 5.22
CA ILE A 6 -17.89 1.29 4.53
C ILE A 6 -17.63 -0.19 4.23
N LYS A 7 -17.88 -1.10 5.18
CA LYS A 7 -17.77 -2.56 4.96
C LYS A 7 -18.71 -3.08 3.88
N ILE A 8 -19.93 -2.56 3.76
CA ILE A 8 -20.89 -2.99 2.74
C ILE A 8 -20.51 -2.42 1.37
N VAL A 9 -20.13 -1.15 1.30
CA VAL A 9 -19.73 -0.51 0.03
C VAL A 9 -18.43 -1.11 -0.49
N MET A 10 -17.44 -1.33 0.36
CA MET A 10 -16.20 -2.02 -0.04
C MET A 10 -16.46 -3.48 -0.45
N ASN A 11 -17.36 -4.22 0.21
CA ASN A 11 -17.66 -5.60 -0.18
C ASN A 11 -18.34 -5.69 -1.56
N LEU A 12 -19.31 -4.82 -1.86
CA LEU A 12 -20.00 -4.80 -3.16
C LEU A 12 -19.08 -4.28 -4.27
N TYR A 13 -18.28 -3.29 -3.97
CA TYR A 13 -17.31 -2.72 -4.91
C TYR A 13 -16.17 -3.69 -5.20
N SER A 14 -15.65 -4.34 -4.17
CA SER A 14 -14.62 -5.36 -4.25
C SER A 14 -15.08 -6.62 -5.00
N LEU A 15 -16.31 -7.07 -4.78
CA LEU A 15 -16.92 -8.18 -5.52
C LEU A 15 -17.10 -7.81 -7.01
N ARG A 16 -17.60 -6.62 -7.31
CA ARG A 16 -17.72 -6.15 -8.68
C ARG A 16 -16.37 -6.08 -9.39
N ASN A 17 -15.37 -5.56 -8.71
CA ASN A 17 -14.01 -5.45 -9.22
C ASN A 17 -13.36 -6.80 -9.44
N TYR A 18 -13.55 -7.75 -8.53
CA TYR A 18 -13.07 -9.11 -8.66
C TYR A 18 -13.63 -9.79 -9.93
N PHE A 19 -14.92 -9.66 -10.18
CA PHE A 19 -15.56 -10.28 -11.35
C PHE A 19 -15.23 -9.60 -12.68
N THR A 20 -14.78 -8.36 -12.68
CA THR A 20 -14.53 -7.62 -13.90
C THR A 20 -13.10 -7.62 -14.39
N ASN A 21 -12.05 -7.69 -13.53
CA ASN A 21 -10.65 -7.54 -13.95
C ASN A 21 -9.56 -8.05 -12.97
N ASN A 22 -9.74 -9.13 -12.26
CA ASN A 22 -8.67 -9.68 -11.38
C ASN A 22 -8.09 -8.75 -10.30
N GLY A 23 -8.87 -7.86 -9.74
CA GLY A 23 -8.58 -7.28 -8.42
C GLY A 23 -7.98 -5.88 -8.35
N ALA A 24 -7.38 -5.34 -9.41
CA ALA A 24 -6.76 -4.00 -9.37
C ALA A 24 -7.44 -2.98 -10.30
N VAL A 25 -8.77 -2.91 -10.26
CA VAL A 25 -9.57 -2.32 -11.34
C VAL A 25 -9.69 -0.82 -11.34
N TRP A 26 -9.66 -0.20 -10.19
CA TRP A 26 -9.74 1.26 -10.16
C TRP A 26 -8.49 1.95 -10.72
N LEU A 27 -7.34 1.28 -10.72
CA LEU A 27 -6.12 1.80 -11.34
C LEU A 27 -5.89 1.24 -12.76
N LYS A 28 -6.74 0.31 -13.25
CA LYS A 28 -6.56 -0.39 -14.53
C LYS A 28 -5.14 -0.97 -14.71
N LEU A 29 -4.49 -1.33 -13.61
CA LEU A 29 -3.17 -1.92 -13.60
C LEU A 29 -3.25 -3.42 -13.83
N THR A 30 -2.32 -3.93 -14.61
CA THR A 30 -2.10 -5.37 -14.79
C THR A 30 -1.14 -5.91 -13.74
N GLY A 31 -1.02 -7.24 -13.60
CA GLY A 31 0.01 -7.83 -12.74
C GLY A 31 1.42 -7.36 -13.11
N SER A 32 1.73 -7.27 -14.41
CA SER A 32 3.03 -6.78 -14.88
C SER A 32 3.29 -5.29 -14.59
N ASP A 33 2.25 -4.48 -14.46
CA ASP A 33 2.42 -3.09 -14.02
C ASP A 33 2.79 -3.03 -12.55
N LEU A 34 2.12 -3.83 -11.70
CA LEU A 34 2.43 -3.92 -10.27
C LEU A 34 3.85 -4.45 -10.01
N GLU A 35 4.30 -5.45 -10.77
CA GLU A 35 5.67 -5.96 -10.71
C GLU A 35 6.71 -4.89 -11.06
N LYS A 36 6.48 -4.13 -12.13
CA LYS A 36 7.34 -3.00 -12.50
C LYS A 36 7.37 -1.91 -11.44
N MET A 37 6.24 -1.64 -10.80
CA MET A 37 6.15 -0.62 -9.77
C MET A 37 6.96 -0.99 -8.54
N ILE A 38 6.78 -2.19 -8.02
CA ILE A 38 7.57 -2.65 -6.86
C ILE A 38 9.07 -2.70 -7.19
N SER A 39 9.45 -3.18 -8.38
CA SER A 39 10.85 -3.15 -8.85
C SER A 39 11.41 -1.74 -8.81
N LYS A 40 10.68 -0.77 -9.35
CA LYS A 40 11.13 0.63 -9.39
C LYS A 40 11.26 1.25 -8.00
N ILE A 41 10.39 0.92 -7.06
CA ILE A 41 10.49 1.41 -5.68
C ILE A 41 11.71 0.82 -4.98
N ILE A 42 11.98 -0.47 -5.17
CA ILE A 42 13.17 -1.14 -4.65
C ILE A 42 14.44 -0.47 -5.21
N ASP A 43 14.51 -0.30 -6.53
CA ASP A 43 15.64 0.34 -7.21
C ASP A 43 15.85 1.79 -6.77
N TYR A 44 14.76 2.58 -6.71
CA TYR A 44 14.80 4.00 -6.36
C TYR A 44 15.36 4.21 -4.95
N ASN A 45 14.93 3.39 -4.00
CA ASN A 45 15.37 3.47 -2.61
C ASN A 45 16.62 2.62 -2.33
N ARG A 46 17.15 1.90 -3.33
CA ARG A 46 18.32 1.00 -3.20
C ARG A 46 18.15 -0.02 -2.09
N LEU A 47 16.94 -0.61 -2.00
CA LEU A 47 16.61 -1.56 -0.95
C LEU A 47 17.27 -2.91 -1.22
N ASP A 48 17.95 -3.41 -0.20
CA ASP A 48 18.29 -4.82 -0.10
C ASP A 48 17.22 -5.51 0.75
N LEU A 49 16.42 -6.36 0.12
CA LEU A 49 15.30 -7.05 0.76
C LEU A 49 15.60 -8.52 1.08
N ASP A 50 16.81 -9.02 0.84
CA ASP A 50 17.18 -10.39 1.14
C ASP A 50 17.03 -10.70 2.64
N ASN A 51 16.19 -11.68 2.95
CA ASN A 51 15.79 -12.05 4.32
C ASN A 51 15.13 -10.92 5.14
N ARG A 52 14.65 -9.86 4.48
CA ARG A 52 13.94 -8.75 5.09
C ARG A 52 12.44 -9.00 5.15
N ASN A 53 11.77 -8.29 6.05
CA ASN A 53 10.32 -8.37 6.21
C ASN A 53 9.62 -7.33 5.32
N VAL A 54 8.77 -7.80 4.42
CA VAL A 54 7.97 -6.96 3.53
C VAL A 54 6.49 -7.15 3.83
N LEU A 55 5.79 -6.08 4.18
CA LEU A 55 4.35 -6.06 4.46
C LEU A 55 3.61 -5.31 3.33
N ASP A 56 2.57 -5.93 2.79
CA ASP A 56 1.66 -5.31 1.81
C ASP A 56 0.25 -5.19 2.42
N LEU A 57 -0.14 -3.96 2.70
CA LEU A 57 -1.43 -3.61 3.29
C LEU A 57 -2.45 -3.30 2.20
N GLY A 58 -3.41 -4.20 2.02
CA GLY A 58 -4.29 -4.25 0.85
C GLY A 58 -3.67 -5.05 -0.29
N CYS A 59 -3.01 -6.15 0.04
CA CYS A 59 -2.15 -6.91 -0.87
C CYS A 59 -2.86 -7.51 -2.09
N GLY A 60 -4.19 -7.42 -2.16
CA GLY A 60 -4.96 -8.00 -3.26
C GLY A 60 -4.62 -9.48 -3.46
N THR A 61 -4.29 -9.85 -4.68
CA THR A 61 -3.91 -11.23 -5.03
C THR A 61 -2.43 -11.55 -4.80
N GLY A 62 -1.68 -10.67 -4.11
CA GLY A 62 -0.29 -10.89 -3.70
C GLY A 62 0.76 -10.70 -4.79
N THR A 63 0.46 -9.97 -5.87
CA THR A 63 1.38 -9.83 -7.01
C THR A 63 2.68 -9.11 -6.64
N MET A 64 2.61 -8.01 -5.86
CA MET A 64 3.82 -7.30 -5.42
C MET A 64 4.67 -8.16 -4.49
N LEU A 65 4.03 -8.88 -3.56
CA LEU A 65 4.74 -9.81 -2.67
C LEU A 65 5.33 -10.99 -3.42
N GLN A 66 4.65 -11.51 -4.46
CA GLN A 66 5.21 -12.56 -5.31
C GLN A 66 6.51 -12.08 -5.96
N TYR A 67 6.51 -10.88 -6.58
CA TYR A 67 7.71 -10.29 -7.17
C TYR A 67 8.85 -10.16 -6.13
N ALA A 68 8.53 -9.63 -4.94
CA ALA A 68 9.52 -9.43 -3.89
C ALA A 68 10.15 -10.75 -3.42
N VAL A 69 9.35 -11.80 -3.22
CA VAL A 69 9.88 -13.13 -2.83
C VAL A 69 10.70 -13.77 -3.93
N GLU A 70 10.24 -13.72 -5.18
CA GLU A 70 10.92 -14.36 -6.31
C GLU A 70 12.26 -13.70 -6.67
N ASN A 71 12.40 -12.39 -6.45
CA ASN A 71 13.58 -11.64 -6.86
C ASN A 71 14.52 -11.26 -5.70
N HIS A 72 14.02 -11.24 -4.44
CA HIS A 72 14.77 -10.75 -3.28
C HIS A 72 14.70 -11.69 -2.06
N GLN A 73 14.11 -12.89 -2.18
CA GLN A 73 14.02 -13.90 -1.11
C GLN A 73 13.55 -13.35 0.25
N CYS A 74 12.67 -12.35 0.23
CA CYS A 74 12.17 -11.69 1.44
C CYS A 74 11.12 -12.53 2.18
N ASN A 75 10.86 -12.20 3.45
CA ASN A 75 9.74 -12.69 4.22
C ASN A 75 8.49 -11.85 3.88
N ALA A 76 7.48 -12.46 3.27
CA ALA A 76 6.30 -11.77 2.79
C ALA A 76 5.14 -11.83 3.78
N PHE A 77 4.54 -10.66 4.06
CA PHE A 77 3.35 -10.50 4.90
C PHE A 77 2.31 -9.73 4.10
N GLY A 78 1.06 -10.20 4.09
CA GLY A 78 0.00 -9.56 3.34
C GLY A 78 -1.31 -9.46 4.11
N VAL A 79 -1.98 -8.32 4.01
CA VAL A 79 -3.29 -8.07 4.61
C VAL A 79 -4.28 -7.68 3.53
N ASP A 80 -5.43 -8.30 3.49
CA ASP A 80 -6.55 -7.90 2.62
C ASP A 80 -7.89 -8.28 3.24
N LEU A 81 -8.90 -7.43 3.03
CA LEU A 81 -10.25 -7.66 3.55
C LEU A 81 -10.97 -8.81 2.82
N ILE A 82 -10.60 -9.06 1.56
CA ILE A 82 -11.32 -9.95 0.65
C ILE A 82 -10.77 -11.37 0.74
N ARG A 83 -11.62 -12.31 1.18
CA ARG A 83 -11.25 -13.72 1.34
C ARG A 83 -10.62 -14.33 0.09
N LEU A 84 -11.13 -13.95 -1.08
CA LEU A 84 -10.70 -14.53 -2.35
C LEU A 84 -9.31 -14.02 -2.76
N ASN A 85 -9.02 -12.75 -2.48
CA ASN A 85 -7.69 -12.17 -2.67
C ASN A 85 -6.66 -12.94 -1.82
N ILE A 86 -6.93 -13.10 -0.53
CA ILE A 86 -6.05 -13.85 0.38
C ILE A 86 -5.85 -15.30 -0.08
N HIS A 87 -6.91 -15.95 -0.57
CA HIS A 87 -6.77 -17.31 -1.10
C HIS A 87 -5.83 -17.36 -2.31
N GLN A 88 -5.91 -16.38 -3.21
CA GLN A 88 -5.02 -16.30 -4.38
C GLN A 88 -3.59 -15.90 -3.99
N ALA A 89 -3.43 -14.96 -3.07
CA ALA A 89 -2.14 -14.54 -2.56
C ALA A 89 -1.37 -15.72 -1.93
N LYS A 90 -2.04 -16.54 -1.12
CA LYS A 90 -1.46 -17.78 -0.55
C LYS A 90 -1.06 -18.81 -1.60
N LYS A 91 -1.73 -18.83 -2.76
CA LYS A 91 -1.32 -19.72 -3.86
C LYS A 91 -0.10 -19.20 -4.61
N LYS A 92 0.01 -17.87 -4.78
CA LYS A 92 1.13 -17.22 -5.45
C LYS A 92 2.39 -17.22 -4.60
N VAL A 93 2.24 -16.99 -3.29
CA VAL A 93 3.35 -16.91 -2.33
C VAL A 93 3.07 -17.91 -1.20
N PRO A 94 3.33 -19.22 -1.41
CA PRO A 94 3.05 -20.25 -0.39
C PRO A 94 3.84 -20.09 0.91
N SER A 95 5.02 -19.44 0.85
CA SER A 95 5.86 -19.11 2.01
C SER A 95 5.38 -17.88 2.78
N GLY A 96 4.48 -17.08 2.21
CA GLY A 96 4.02 -15.83 2.82
C GLY A 96 3.00 -16.03 3.94
N ILE A 97 2.98 -15.08 4.85
CA ILE A 97 2.03 -15.00 5.95
C ILE A 97 0.91 -14.02 5.56
N PHE A 98 -0.33 -14.51 5.47
CA PHE A 98 -1.45 -13.70 5.00
C PHE A 98 -2.57 -13.65 6.03
N TYR A 99 -2.96 -12.44 6.38
CA TYR A 99 -4.07 -12.14 7.27
C TYR A 99 -5.28 -11.62 6.47
N ARG A 100 -6.47 -12.18 6.77
CA ARG A 100 -7.71 -11.66 6.23
C ARG A 100 -8.37 -10.74 7.24
N GLY A 101 -8.39 -9.45 6.98
CA GLY A 101 -9.04 -8.52 7.90
C GLY A 101 -8.85 -7.06 7.52
N ASP A 102 -9.30 -6.23 8.44
CA ASP A 102 -9.12 -4.78 8.38
C ASP A 102 -7.67 -4.40 8.70
N ILE A 103 -7.13 -3.44 7.96
CA ILE A 103 -5.73 -2.99 8.11
C ILE A 103 -5.48 -2.40 9.50
N LEU A 104 -6.37 -1.53 9.96
CA LEU A 104 -6.18 -0.87 11.26
C LEU A 104 -6.28 -1.86 12.42
N ALA A 105 -7.19 -2.84 12.32
CA ALA A 105 -7.28 -3.92 13.29
C ALA A 105 -6.00 -4.78 13.31
N TYR A 106 -5.46 -5.12 12.12
CA TYR A 106 -4.20 -5.86 12.02
C TYR A 106 -3.03 -5.10 12.65
N LEU A 107 -2.90 -3.80 12.33
CA LEU A 107 -1.82 -2.96 12.86
C LEU A 107 -1.91 -2.74 14.38
N ASN A 108 -3.11 -2.84 14.99
CA ASN A 108 -3.27 -2.76 16.44
C ASN A 108 -2.68 -3.95 17.19
N ASP A 109 -2.70 -5.13 16.58
CA ASP A 109 -2.23 -6.38 17.17
C ASP A 109 -0.83 -6.77 16.68
N LEU A 110 -0.18 -5.89 15.89
CA LEU A 110 1.09 -6.16 15.24
C LEU A 110 2.26 -6.05 16.21
N ASN A 111 3.13 -7.07 16.22
CA ASN A 111 4.36 -7.08 17.01
C ASN A 111 5.62 -7.17 16.14
N GLU A 112 5.47 -7.54 14.88
CA GLU A 112 6.55 -7.65 13.91
C GLU A 112 7.07 -6.29 13.50
N LYS A 113 8.35 -6.25 13.08
CA LYS A 113 8.99 -5.08 12.46
C LYS A 113 9.27 -5.35 10.99
N PHE A 114 9.21 -4.30 10.17
CA PHE A 114 9.30 -4.40 8.72
C PHE A 114 10.38 -3.48 8.14
N ASP A 115 10.95 -3.91 7.02
CA ASP A 115 11.94 -3.16 6.26
C ASP A 115 11.29 -2.43 5.08
N LEU A 116 10.18 -2.97 4.57
CA LEU A 116 9.32 -2.30 3.59
C LEU A 116 7.86 -2.55 3.93
N VAL A 117 7.09 -1.48 4.04
CA VAL A 117 5.62 -1.54 4.10
C VAL A 117 5.04 -0.88 2.86
N ILE A 118 4.19 -1.60 2.14
CA ILE A 118 3.51 -1.16 0.93
C ILE A 118 2.06 -0.81 1.29
N LEU A 119 1.63 0.39 0.89
CA LEU A 119 0.26 0.88 1.03
C LEU A 119 -0.19 1.49 -0.31
N TYR A 120 -0.29 0.63 -1.35
CA TYR A 120 -0.55 1.08 -2.72
C TYR A 120 -2.04 1.03 -3.07
N GLY A 121 -2.61 2.17 -3.46
CA GLY A 121 -4.00 2.28 -3.91
C GLY A 121 -5.06 1.98 -2.83
N VAL A 122 -4.73 2.13 -1.57
CA VAL A 122 -5.57 1.73 -0.42
C VAL A 122 -5.84 2.87 0.54
N ILE A 123 -4.85 3.77 0.74
CA ILE A 123 -4.94 4.80 1.79
C ILE A 123 -6.20 5.68 1.63
N GLY A 124 -6.55 6.05 0.41
CA GLY A 124 -7.75 6.83 0.11
C GLY A 124 -9.09 6.16 0.42
N CYS A 125 -9.10 4.89 0.82
CA CYS A 125 -10.30 4.19 1.28
C CYS A 125 -10.67 4.50 2.74
N PHE A 126 -9.80 5.16 3.48
CA PHE A 126 -9.94 5.48 4.90
C PHE A 126 -10.23 6.96 5.12
N THR A 127 -10.91 7.29 6.23
CA THR A 127 -11.06 8.69 6.65
C THR A 127 -9.70 9.31 6.98
N LEU A 128 -9.56 10.63 6.95
CA LEU A 128 -8.29 11.30 7.24
C LEU A 128 -7.72 10.93 8.62
N SER A 129 -8.60 10.77 9.63
CA SER A 129 -8.18 10.33 10.95
C SER A 129 -7.65 8.89 10.95
N ASP A 130 -8.28 7.99 10.18
CA ASP A 130 -7.83 6.62 10.07
C ASP A 130 -6.55 6.52 9.23
N GLN A 131 -6.41 7.34 8.17
CA GLN A 131 -5.20 7.44 7.37
C GLN A 131 -4.01 7.81 8.25
N LYS A 132 -4.15 8.86 9.09
CA LYS A 132 -3.12 9.25 10.04
C LYS A 132 -2.78 8.13 11.01
N ALA A 133 -3.79 7.52 11.64
CA ALA A 133 -3.59 6.41 12.58
C ALA A 133 -2.88 5.21 11.93
N ILE A 134 -3.19 4.90 10.66
CA ILE A 134 -2.52 3.84 9.89
C ILE A 134 -1.05 4.18 9.68
N ILE A 135 -0.74 5.40 9.24
CA ILE A 135 0.64 5.83 8.99
C ILE A 135 1.44 5.80 10.30
N ASP A 136 0.94 6.39 11.38
CA ASP A 136 1.61 6.40 12.67
C ASP A 136 1.96 4.98 13.16
N LYS A 137 1.00 4.05 13.07
CA LYS A 137 1.21 2.64 13.44
C LYS A 137 2.21 1.91 12.54
N ILE A 138 2.21 2.24 11.26
CA ILE A 138 3.21 1.68 10.34
C ILE A 138 4.60 2.19 10.71
N LEU A 139 4.77 3.48 10.98
CA LEU A 139 6.06 4.04 11.41
C LEU A 139 6.56 3.36 12.69
N ASP A 140 5.67 3.14 13.67
CA ASP A 140 5.97 2.36 14.88
C ASP A 140 6.41 0.92 14.57
N SER A 141 6.03 0.35 13.44
CA SER A 141 6.36 -1.03 13.02
C SER A 141 7.58 -1.13 12.11
N LEU A 142 8.20 -0.02 11.69
CA LEU A 142 9.37 -0.06 10.86
C LEU A 142 10.64 -0.40 11.65
N ASN A 143 11.56 -1.10 11.00
CA ASN A 143 12.95 -1.18 11.41
C ASN A 143 13.67 0.16 11.15
N PRO A 144 14.75 0.49 11.85
CA PRO A 144 15.62 1.60 11.47
C PRO A 144 16.06 1.46 10.00
N GLY A 145 15.83 2.52 9.20
CA GLY A 145 16.03 2.50 7.75
C GLY A 145 14.91 1.83 6.95
N GLY A 146 13.87 1.31 7.63
CA GLY A 146 12.68 0.77 6.98
C GLY A 146 11.85 1.85 6.30
N ILE A 147 11.15 1.47 5.24
CA ILE A 147 10.40 2.39 4.38
C ILE A 147 8.91 2.05 4.37
N LEU A 148 8.09 3.07 4.56
CA LEU A 148 6.69 3.07 4.16
C LEU A 148 6.56 3.68 2.76
N TRP A 149 6.03 2.92 1.81
CA TRP A 149 5.64 3.40 0.49
C TRP A 149 4.12 3.53 0.40
N ILE A 150 3.64 4.76 0.25
CA ILE A 150 2.24 5.08 -0.02
C ILE A 150 2.13 5.42 -1.50
N GLY A 151 1.54 4.56 -2.29
CA GLY A 151 1.36 4.78 -3.72
C GLY A 151 -0.09 5.04 -4.11
N ALA A 152 -0.28 5.64 -5.30
CA ALA A 152 -1.56 6.12 -5.80
C ALA A 152 -2.24 7.10 -4.83
N ASN A 153 -1.46 7.94 -4.16
CA ASN A 153 -1.96 8.97 -3.28
C ASN A 153 -2.54 10.13 -4.09
N LEU A 154 -3.71 10.61 -3.68
CA LEU A 154 -4.45 11.69 -4.34
C LEU A 154 -4.65 12.85 -3.37
N TYR A 155 -4.37 14.07 -3.84
CA TYR A 155 -4.72 15.28 -3.12
C TYR A 155 -6.17 15.72 -3.37
N GLU A 156 -6.74 16.49 -2.44
CA GLU A 156 -8.14 16.92 -2.44
C GLU A 156 -8.55 17.83 -3.62
N ASP A 157 -7.60 18.53 -4.22
CA ASP A 157 -7.79 19.37 -5.40
C ASP A 157 -7.95 18.55 -6.69
N PHE A 158 -7.82 17.22 -6.59
CA PHE A 158 -8.03 16.30 -7.69
C PHE A 158 -9.49 15.83 -7.77
N ASN A 159 -10.17 16.16 -8.84
CA ASN A 159 -11.59 15.80 -9.02
C ASN A 159 -11.74 14.34 -9.51
N TYR A 160 -11.81 13.40 -8.57
CA TYR A 160 -11.94 11.98 -8.86
C TYR A 160 -13.39 11.49 -8.76
N LYS A 161 -13.83 10.67 -9.73
CA LYS A 161 -15.23 10.19 -9.82
C LYS A 161 -15.60 9.11 -8.80
N PHE A 162 -14.66 8.59 -8.05
CA PHE A 162 -14.88 7.54 -7.06
C PHE A 162 -14.74 8.09 -5.65
N GLN A 163 -15.58 7.62 -4.74
CA GLN A 163 -15.58 8.04 -3.33
C GLN A 163 -14.32 7.54 -2.62
N THR A 164 -13.23 8.25 -2.79
CA THR A 164 -12.03 8.13 -1.98
C THR A 164 -11.96 9.33 -1.03
N TYR A 165 -11.16 9.20 0.01
CA TYR A 165 -10.86 10.30 0.92
C TYR A 165 -9.48 10.86 0.54
N PRO A 166 -9.39 11.82 -0.39
CA PRO A 166 -8.13 12.44 -0.76
C PRO A 166 -7.56 13.20 0.42
N VAL A 167 -6.25 13.41 0.44
CA VAL A 167 -5.57 14.11 1.52
C VAL A 167 -5.46 15.60 1.21
N PRO A 168 -5.59 16.49 2.23
CA PRO A 168 -5.21 17.90 2.10
C PRO A 168 -3.72 18.04 1.76
N ARG A 169 -3.33 19.16 1.14
CA ARG A 169 -1.93 19.39 0.74
C ARG A 169 -0.96 19.40 1.92
N ASP A 170 -1.42 19.80 3.10
CA ASP A 170 -0.67 19.87 4.34
C ASP A 170 -0.75 18.58 5.18
N PHE A 171 -1.44 17.54 4.70
CA PHE A 171 -1.65 16.30 5.45
C PHE A 171 -0.35 15.65 5.93
N TYR A 172 0.70 15.74 5.11
CA TYR A 172 1.99 15.12 5.41
C TYR A 172 2.99 16.05 6.11
N ASP A 173 2.64 17.31 6.39
CA ASP A 173 3.60 18.28 6.94
C ASP A 173 4.16 17.84 8.30
N VAL A 174 3.34 17.21 9.13
CA VAL A 174 3.81 16.63 10.40
C VAL A 174 4.93 15.61 10.23
N TYR A 175 4.94 14.87 9.12
CA TYR A 175 5.99 13.89 8.83
C TYR A 175 7.21 14.55 8.18
N LYS A 176 7.01 15.58 7.35
CA LYS A 176 8.10 16.35 6.73
C LYS A 176 8.94 17.11 7.76
N GLU A 177 8.30 17.54 8.85
CA GLU A 177 8.94 18.29 9.94
C GLU A 177 9.54 17.39 11.03
N SER A 178 9.33 16.08 10.97
CA SER A 178 9.86 15.14 11.95
C SER A 178 11.34 14.87 11.73
N GLU A 179 12.14 14.93 12.81
CA GLU A 179 13.57 14.55 12.77
C GLU A 179 13.79 13.03 12.66
N GLU A 180 12.75 12.24 12.96
CA GLU A 180 12.82 10.76 12.98
C GLU A 180 12.57 10.12 11.61
N VAL A 181 12.25 10.92 10.58
CA VAL A 181 11.96 10.37 9.25
C VAL A 181 12.58 11.20 8.13
N ILE A 182 12.92 10.54 7.01
CA ILE A 182 13.15 11.19 5.72
C ILE A 182 11.87 11.06 4.91
N PHE A 183 11.33 12.20 4.48
CA PHE A 183 10.12 12.26 3.67
C PHE A 183 10.46 12.59 2.22
N ASP A 184 10.00 11.74 1.29
CA ASP A 184 10.15 11.95 -0.14
C ASP A 184 8.80 11.81 -0.85
N GLU A 185 8.46 12.76 -1.69
CA GLU A 185 7.24 12.77 -2.48
C GLU A 185 7.58 12.91 -3.95
N VAL A 186 7.20 11.90 -4.74
CA VAL A 186 7.52 11.85 -6.16
C VAL A 186 6.26 11.62 -6.99
N LYS A 187 6.09 12.39 -8.08
CA LYS A 187 5.02 12.10 -9.05
C LYS A 187 5.25 10.73 -9.66
N GLU A 188 4.23 9.89 -9.68
CA GLU A 188 4.32 8.52 -10.22
C GLU A 188 4.74 8.48 -11.68
N GLU A 189 4.40 9.51 -12.45
CA GLU A 189 4.88 9.67 -13.82
C GLU A 189 6.41 9.66 -13.93
N LYS A 190 7.12 10.22 -12.94
CA LYS A 190 8.59 10.22 -12.90
C LYS A 190 9.16 8.85 -12.54
N LEU A 191 8.49 8.10 -11.67
CA LEU A 191 8.94 6.78 -11.23
C LEU A 191 8.63 5.68 -12.26
N PHE A 192 7.43 5.70 -12.81
CA PHE A 192 6.88 4.58 -13.58
C PHE A 192 6.65 4.89 -15.07
N GLY A 193 6.87 6.16 -15.48
CA GLY A 193 6.53 6.68 -16.80
C GLY A 193 5.06 7.11 -16.88
N LYS A 194 4.66 7.64 -18.05
CA LYS A 194 3.29 8.14 -18.24
C LYS A 194 2.26 7.03 -18.05
N HIS A 195 1.48 7.13 -16.99
CA HIS A 195 0.30 6.30 -16.79
C HIS A 195 -0.80 6.71 -17.77
N LYS A 196 -1.46 5.74 -18.38
CA LYS A 196 -2.57 5.99 -19.31
C LYS A 196 -3.76 6.70 -18.66
N TYR A 197 -3.81 6.81 -17.34
CA TYR A 197 -5.08 7.03 -16.66
C TYR A 197 -5.12 8.15 -15.61
N GLU A 198 -3.98 8.61 -15.02
CA GLU A 198 -4.02 9.62 -13.97
C GLU A 198 -2.69 10.40 -13.83
N PRO A 199 -2.63 11.65 -14.36
CA PRO A 199 -1.37 12.42 -14.41
C PRO A 199 -0.90 13.01 -13.08
N GLU A 200 -1.69 12.91 -11.99
CA GLU A 200 -1.40 13.61 -10.74
C GLU A 200 -1.22 12.69 -9.51
N GLN A 201 -1.16 11.39 -9.71
CA GLN A 201 -0.84 10.47 -8.62
C GLN A 201 0.57 10.69 -8.11
N THR A 202 0.72 10.65 -6.79
CA THR A 202 2.03 10.71 -6.14
C THR A 202 2.31 9.43 -5.37
N SER A 203 3.60 9.08 -5.32
CA SER A 203 4.13 8.13 -4.35
C SER A 203 4.82 8.91 -3.25
N VAL A 204 4.46 8.60 -2.01
CA VAL A 204 5.10 9.13 -0.81
C VAL A 204 5.93 8.00 -0.19
N MET A 205 7.18 8.29 0.11
CA MET A 205 8.09 7.38 0.80
C MET A 205 8.53 8.03 2.11
N ILE A 206 8.33 7.32 3.21
CA ILE A 206 8.73 7.76 4.54
C ILE A 206 9.73 6.74 5.08
N THR A 207 10.99 7.13 5.20
CA THR A 207 12.05 6.29 5.75
C THR A 207 12.24 6.60 7.22
N TYR A 208 12.12 5.59 8.08
CA TYR A 208 12.29 5.74 9.51
C TYR A 208 13.78 5.79 9.90
N GLN A 209 14.19 6.87 10.56
CA GLN A 209 15.56 7.09 11.04
C GLN A 209 15.53 7.57 12.49
N PRO A 210 15.43 6.65 13.47
CA PRO A 210 15.42 7.00 14.89
C PRO A 210 16.74 7.58 15.38
#